data_ead40b5d7514cd6181ffd16b72e50da0
#
_entry.id   ead40b5d7514cd6181ffd16b72e50da0
#
_cell.length_a   1.000
_cell.length_b   1.000
_cell.length_c   1.000
_cell.angle_alpha   90.00
_cell.angle_beta   90.00
_cell.angle_gamma   90.00
#
_symmetry.space_group_name_H-M   'P 1'
#
loop_
_entity.id
_entity.type
_entity.pdbx_description
1 polymer ?
#
loop_
_entity_poly.entity_id
_entity_poly.type
_entity_poly.pdbx_seq_one_letter_code
_entity_poly.pdbx_strand_id
1 'polypeptide(L)'
;FGRMMSAESALYWYQKAAAKNHPKAMYNIGALYAEGRGVERDLVKCAEWLTKAALLGEATAQFNLGNMYYLGKGVERDLDKAAMWYGLAKEQGHRNASRFLKHLEDHLDIAELDSNFVVRLIPER
;
A
#
# COMPACT_ATOMS: atom_id res chain seq x y z
N PHE A 1 32.99 -3.70 -6.39
CA PHE A 1 32.39 -4.37 -6.85
C PHE A 1 31.13 -4.13 -7.69
N GLY A 2 30.78 -3.23 -8.24
CA GLY A 2 29.86 -2.88 -9.26
C GLY A 2 28.75 -3.86 -9.65
N ARG A 3 28.63 -4.96 -8.99
CA ARG A 3 27.58 -5.89 -9.36
C ARG A 3 26.31 -5.61 -8.57
N MET A 4 25.21 -5.99 -9.16
CA MET A 4 23.92 -5.76 -8.54
C MET A 4 23.82 -6.62 -7.28
N MET A 5 23.21 -6.02 -6.26
CA MET A 5 22.92 -6.73 -5.04
C MET A 5 21.91 -7.84 -5.33
N SER A 6 22.12 -9.03 -4.76
CA SER A 6 21.15 -10.09 -4.89
C SER A 6 19.91 -9.73 -4.06
N ALA A 7 18.79 -10.39 -4.37
CA ALA A 7 17.55 -10.15 -3.63
C ALA A 7 17.71 -10.54 -2.15
N GLU A 8 18.43 -11.63 -1.88
CA GLU A 8 18.68 -12.06 -0.50
C GLU A 8 19.51 -11.02 0.25
N SER A 9 20.54 -10.47 -0.39
CA SER A 9 21.35 -9.43 0.22
C SER A 9 20.54 -8.17 0.45
N ALA A 10 19.69 -7.80 -0.51
CA ALA A 10 18.84 -6.64 -0.35
C ALA A 10 17.90 -6.82 0.83
N LEU A 11 17.29 -8.00 0.96
CA LEU A 11 16.39 -8.28 2.07
C LEU A 11 17.11 -8.13 3.40
N TYR A 12 18.33 -8.66 3.50
CA TYR A 12 19.13 -8.56 4.71
C TYR A 12 19.34 -7.10 5.14
N TRP A 13 19.77 -6.26 4.18
CA TRP A 13 20.06 -4.86 4.49
C TRP A 13 18.78 -4.07 4.76
N TYR A 14 17.70 -4.36 4.03
CA TYR A 14 16.44 -3.69 4.27
C TYR A 14 15.89 -4.03 5.65
N GLN A 15 16.05 -5.28 6.10
CA GLN A 15 15.59 -5.66 7.44
C GLN A 15 16.37 -4.93 8.51
N LYS A 16 17.66 -4.72 8.30
CA LYS A 16 18.46 -3.93 9.25
C LYS A 16 17.99 -2.49 9.31
N ALA A 17 17.70 -1.90 8.15
CA ALA A 17 17.20 -0.53 8.11
C ALA A 17 15.79 -0.44 8.70
N ALA A 18 14.95 -1.44 8.45
CA ALA A 18 13.58 -1.47 8.98
C ALA A 18 13.59 -1.53 10.50
N ALA A 19 14.56 -2.23 11.09
CA ALA A 19 14.68 -2.29 12.54
C ALA A 19 14.92 -0.91 13.16
N LYS A 20 15.33 0.06 12.36
CA LYS A 20 15.50 1.45 12.79
C LYS A 20 14.34 2.33 12.34
N ASN A 21 13.18 1.72 12.08
CA ASN A 21 11.97 2.44 11.66
C ASN A 21 12.17 3.21 10.36
N HIS A 22 12.81 2.60 9.39
CA HIS A 22 13.06 3.22 8.10
C HIS A 22 11.93 2.84 7.13
N PRO A 23 11.01 3.77 6.83
CA PRO A 23 9.81 3.40 6.06
C PRO A 23 10.11 2.89 4.66
N LYS A 24 11.09 3.48 3.99
CA LYS A 24 11.42 3.07 2.64
C LYS A 24 11.96 1.65 2.59
N ALA A 25 12.74 1.26 3.62
CA ALA A 25 13.22 -0.11 3.72
C ALA A 25 12.06 -1.08 3.92
N MET A 26 11.09 -0.69 4.74
CA MET A 26 9.89 -1.51 4.96
C MET A 26 9.10 -1.70 3.67
N TYR A 27 8.94 -0.62 2.91
CA TYR A 27 8.29 -0.70 1.61
C TYR A 27 9.05 -1.67 0.68
N ASN A 28 10.36 -1.56 0.66
CA ASN A 28 11.18 -2.42 -0.20
C ASN A 28 11.07 -3.89 0.19
N ILE A 29 10.98 -4.19 1.49
CA ILE A 29 10.77 -5.56 1.93
C ILE A 29 9.41 -6.06 1.43
N GLY A 30 8.39 -5.23 1.56
CA GLY A 30 7.08 -5.59 1.05
C GLY A 30 7.12 -5.92 -0.45
N ALA A 31 7.85 -5.11 -1.22
CA ALA A 31 8.00 -5.34 -2.65
C ALA A 31 8.67 -6.68 -2.95
N LEU A 32 9.67 -7.05 -2.17
CA LEU A 32 10.35 -8.34 -2.37
C LEU A 32 9.38 -9.50 -2.14
N TYR A 33 8.53 -9.41 -1.12
CA TYR A 33 7.51 -10.44 -0.89
C TYR A 33 6.48 -10.47 -2.00
N ALA A 34 6.11 -9.32 -2.53
CA ALA A 34 5.13 -9.26 -3.62
C ALA A 34 5.67 -9.93 -4.88
N GLU A 35 6.97 -9.79 -5.11
CA GLU A 35 7.61 -10.33 -6.32
C GLU A 35 8.17 -11.73 -6.12
N GLY A 36 8.31 -12.17 -4.88
CA GLY A 36 8.95 -13.44 -4.59
C GLY A 36 10.43 -13.42 -4.87
N ARG A 37 11.09 -12.30 -4.56
CA ARG A 37 12.53 -12.15 -4.82
C ARG A 37 13.29 -12.26 -3.51
N GLY A 38 14.14 -13.27 -3.43
CA GLY A 38 14.92 -13.55 -2.22
C GLY A 38 14.11 -14.19 -1.11
N VAL A 39 12.81 -14.26 -1.27
CA VAL A 39 11.88 -14.92 -0.36
C VAL A 39 10.76 -15.51 -1.18
N GLU A 40 10.01 -16.43 -0.62
CA GLU A 40 8.84 -16.96 -1.27
C GLU A 40 7.77 -15.87 -1.37
N ARG A 41 7.12 -15.78 -2.52
CA ARG A 41 6.07 -14.77 -2.72
C ARG A 41 4.98 -14.93 -1.67
N ASP A 42 4.63 -13.84 -1.02
CA ASP A 42 3.65 -13.86 0.06
C ASP A 42 2.98 -12.49 0.15
N LEU A 43 1.76 -12.39 -0.39
CA LEU A 43 1.07 -11.11 -0.43
C LEU A 43 0.58 -10.68 0.94
N VAL A 44 0.35 -11.62 1.86
CA VAL A 44 -0.02 -11.26 3.22
C VAL A 44 1.14 -10.55 3.92
N LYS A 45 2.34 -11.10 3.78
CA LYS A 45 3.53 -10.45 4.35
C LYS A 45 3.82 -9.13 3.67
N CYS A 46 3.61 -9.07 2.35
CA CYS A 46 3.73 -7.81 1.64
C CYS A 46 2.82 -6.75 2.27
N ALA A 47 1.55 -7.09 2.50
CA ALA A 47 0.62 -6.15 3.10
C ALA A 47 1.05 -5.74 4.50
N GLU A 48 1.59 -6.66 5.29
CA GLU A 48 2.06 -6.33 6.64
C GLU A 48 3.19 -5.30 6.60
N TRP A 49 4.17 -5.51 5.71
CA TRP A 49 5.28 -4.57 5.59
C TRP A 49 4.84 -3.23 5.02
N LEU A 50 3.95 -3.26 4.03
CA LEU A 50 3.42 -2.00 3.48
C LEU A 50 2.64 -1.23 4.53
N THR A 51 1.90 -1.92 5.40
CA THR A 51 1.17 -1.27 6.47
C THR A 51 2.12 -0.55 7.41
N LYS A 52 3.22 -1.19 7.79
CA LYS A 52 4.22 -0.55 8.65
C LYS A 52 4.79 0.70 8.00
N ALA A 53 5.16 0.62 6.74
CA ALA A 53 5.71 1.76 6.02
C ALA A 53 4.67 2.87 5.87
N ALA A 54 3.44 2.49 5.56
CA ALA A 54 2.35 3.45 5.35
C ALA A 54 2.01 4.19 6.62
N LEU A 55 2.02 3.50 7.76
CA LEU A 55 1.76 4.14 9.05
C LEU A 55 2.86 5.14 9.42
N LEU A 56 4.06 4.95 8.89
CA LEU A 56 5.15 5.90 9.09
C LEU A 56 5.17 7.00 8.04
N GLY A 57 4.14 7.05 7.18
CA GLY A 57 3.98 8.14 6.24
C GLY A 57 4.58 7.94 4.86
N GLU A 58 5.00 6.73 4.52
CA GLU A 58 5.57 6.47 3.20
C GLU A 58 4.47 6.48 2.15
N ALA A 59 4.47 7.49 1.28
CA ALA A 59 3.36 7.73 0.35
C ALA A 59 3.16 6.59 -0.65
N THR A 60 4.25 6.05 -1.18
CA THR A 60 4.13 4.95 -2.14
C THR A 60 3.56 3.70 -1.49
N ALA A 61 3.95 3.45 -0.23
CA ALA A 61 3.38 2.34 0.53
C ALA A 61 1.89 2.56 0.77
N GLN A 62 1.49 3.78 1.09
CA GLN A 62 0.08 4.11 1.27
C GLN A 62 -0.71 3.84 0.00
N PHE A 63 -0.19 4.28 -1.14
CA PHE A 63 -0.85 4.05 -2.41
C PHE A 63 -0.97 2.56 -2.71
N ASN A 64 0.13 1.82 -2.57
CA ASN A 64 0.11 0.39 -2.87
C ASN A 64 -0.77 -0.39 -1.90
N LEU A 65 -0.80 0.02 -0.65
CA LEU A 65 -1.70 -0.61 0.32
C LEU A 65 -3.15 -0.35 -0.06
N GLY A 66 -3.45 0.87 -0.51
CA GLY A 66 -4.77 1.19 -1.04
C GLY A 66 -5.16 0.25 -2.18
N ASN A 67 -4.21 -0.02 -3.09
CA ASN A 67 -4.46 -0.95 -4.17
C ASN A 67 -4.75 -2.36 -3.66
N MET A 68 -4.04 -2.81 -2.64
CA MET A 68 -4.27 -4.13 -2.08
C MET A 68 -5.67 -4.25 -1.50
N TYR A 69 -6.13 -3.23 -0.79
CA TYR A 69 -7.49 -3.22 -0.27
C TYR A 69 -8.52 -3.10 -1.38
N TYR A 70 -8.23 -2.34 -2.42
CA TYR A 70 -9.14 -2.22 -3.54
C TYR A 70 -9.32 -3.56 -4.26
N LEU A 71 -8.25 -4.31 -4.41
CA LEU A 71 -8.26 -5.58 -5.14
C LEU A 71 -8.50 -6.78 -4.25
N GLY A 72 -8.35 -6.64 -2.95
CA GLY A 72 -8.45 -7.78 -2.03
C GLY A 72 -7.28 -8.73 -2.17
N LYS A 73 -6.08 -8.19 -2.31
CA LYS A 73 -4.87 -9.00 -2.44
C LYS A 73 -4.03 -8.85 -1.18
N GLY A 74 -3.76 -9.97 -0.51
CA GLY A 74 -3.01 -9.97 0.74
C GLY A 74 -3.80 -9.47 1.93
N VAL A 75 -4.94 -8.87 1.70
CA VAL A 75 -5.88 -8.38 2.71
C VAL A 75 -7.28 -8.61 2.19
N GLU A 76 -8.25 -8.58 3.08
CA GLU A 76 -9.63 -8.64 2.67
C GLU A 76 -10.01 -7.34 1.94
N ARG A 77 -10.74 -7.47 0.84
CA ARG A 77 -11.14 -6.31 0.05
C ARG A 77 -11.95 -5.34 0.90
N ASP A 78 -11.57 -4.08 0.86
CA ASP A 78 -12.23 -3.05 1.67
C ASP A 78 -12.06 -1.71 0.97
N LEU A 79 -13.13 -1.25 0.32
CA LEU A 79 -13.06 -0.03 -0.48
C LEU A 79 -12.93 1.22 0.38
N ASP A 80 -13.46 1.18 1.60
CA ASP A 80 -13.30 2.31 2.53
C ASP A 80 -11.84 2.47 2.92
N LYS A 81 -11.18 1.36 3.22
CA LYS A 81 -9.75 1.43 3.56
C LYS A 81 -8.92 1.83 2.35
N ALA A 82 -9.30 1.35 1.16
CA ALA A 82 -8.59 1.77 -0.05
C ALA A 82 -8.68 3.29 -0.21
N ALA A 83 -9.87 3.85 -0.04
CA ALA A 83 -10.06 5.29 -0.16
C ALA A 83 -9.26 6.05 0.90
N MET A 84 -9.23 5.54 2.12
CA MET A 84 -8.47 6.16 3.20
C MET A 84 -6.98 6.23 2.85
N TRP A 85 -6.41 5.11 2.41
CA TRP A 85 -4.98 5.07 2.10
C TRP A 85 -4.65 5.92 0.87
N TYR A 86 -5.51 5.88 -0.15
CA TYR A 86 -5.32 6.77 -1.31
C TYR A 86 -5.37 8.23 -0.89
N GLY A 87 -6.28 8.57 0.02
CA GLY A 87 -6.41 9.94 0.51
C GLY A 87 -5.15 10.41 1.21
N LEU A 88 -4.56 9.57 2.05
CA LEU A 88 -3.33 9.92 2.76
C LEU A 88 -2.17 10.11 1.78
N ALA A 89 -2.06 9.25 0.79
CA ALA A 89 -1.01 9.39 -0.22
C ALA A 89 -1.24 10.64 -1.06
N LYS A 90 -2.49 10.95 -1.38
CA LYS A 90 -2.83 12.16 -2.14
C LYS A 90 -2.39 13.40 -1.39
N GLU A 91 -2.58 13.43 -0.08
CA GLU A 91 -2.19 14.59 0.73
C GLU A 91 -0.69 14.86 0.65
N GLN A 92 0.09 13.84 0.34
CA GLN A 92 1.52 14.00 0.15
C GLN A 92 1.90 14.27 -1.30
N GLY A 93 0.92 14.48 -2.16
CA GLY A 93 1.17 14.80 -3.56
C GLY A 93 1.33 13.60 -4.47
N HIS A 94 0.91 12.42 -4.04
CA HIS A 94 1.03 11.23 -4.87
C HIS A 94 -0.01 11.27 -5.99
N ARG A 95 0.45 11.45 -7.23
CA ARG A 95 -0.45 11.66 -8.37
C ARG A 95 -1.39 10.51 -8.64
N ASN A 96 -0.85 9.29 -8.62
CA ASN A 96 -1.67 8.11 -8.92
C ASN A 96 -2.73 7.90 -7.85
N ALA A 97 -2.38 8.17 -6.58
CA ALA A 97 -3.35 8.07 -5.51
C ALA A 97 -4.50 9.04 -5.71
N SER A 98 -4.18 10.26 -6.15
CA SER A 98 -5.20 11.26 -6.41
C SER A 98 -6.17 10.79 -7.50
N ARG A 99 -5.62 10.23 -8.59
CA ARG A 99 -6.43 9.74 -9.69
C ARG A 99 -7.28 8.54 -9.29
N PHE A 100 -6.70 7.62 -8.53
CA PHE A 100 -7.42 6.43 -8.09
C PHE A 100 -8.51 6.78 -7.10
N LEU A 101 -8.24 7.71 -6.19
CA LEU A 101 -9.26 8.16 -5.25
C LEU A 101 -10.43 8.80 -5.98
N LYS A 102 -10.14 9.65 -6.97
CA LYS A 102 -11.19 10.26 -7.76
C LYS A 102 -12.03 9.20 -8.47
N HIS A 103 -11.38 8.18 -9.01
CA HIS A 103 -12.10 7.09 -9.66
C HIS A 103 -13.06 6.41 -8.68
N LEU A 104 -12.61 6.15 -7.46
CA LEU A 104 -13.48 5.56 -6.46
C LEU A 104 -14.64 6.49 -6.11
N GLU A 105 -14.35 7.76 -5.94
CA GLU A 105 -15.39 8.75 -5.60
C GLU A 105 -16.44 8.87 -6.71
N ASP A 106 -16.02 8.76 -7.96
CA ASP A 106 -16.93 8.83 -9.09
C ASP A 106 -17.90 7.64 -9.14
N HIS A 107 -17.58 6.57 -8.48
CA HIS A 107 -18.42 5.38 -8.40
C HIS A 107 -19.11 5.27 -7.05
N LEU A 108 -19.21 6.38 -6.36
CA LEU A 108 -19.78 6.45 -5.03
C LEU A 108 -21.30 6.57 -5.12
N ASP A 109 -21.98 5.82 -4.31
CA ASP A 109 -23.43 6.00 -4.14
C ASP A 109 -23.61 7.04 -3.03
N ILE A 110 -24.21 8.16 -3.37
CA ILE A 110 -24.40 9.25 -2.42
C ILE A 110 -25.12 8.80 -1.17
N ALA A 111 -26.04 7.86 -1.31
CA ALA A 111 -26.80 7.34 -0.17
C ALA A 111 -25.90 6.60 0.82
N GLU A 112 -24.71 6.21 0.39
CA GLU A 112 -23.79 5.49 1.24
C GLU A 112 -22.80 6.43 1.93
N LEU A 113 -22.91 7.73 1.72
CA LEU A 113 -22.05 8.69 2.40
C LEU A 113 -22.41 8.75 3.85
N ASP A 114 -21.42 8.65 4.68
CA ASP A 114 -21.54 8.71 6.13
C ASP A 114 -21.20 10.14 6.58
N SER A 115 -21.94 10.65 7.57
CA SER A 115 -21.69 11.98 8.08
C SER A 115 -20.33 12.11 8.75
N ASN A 116 -19.69 11.00 9.05
CA ASN A 116 -18.34 10.97 9.62
C ASN A 116 -17.28 10.83 8.54
N PHE A 117 -17.64 11.05 7.28
CA PHE A 117 -16.74 10.93 6.15
C PHE A 117 -16.32 9.51 5.83
N VAL A 118 -16.99 8.54 6.41
CA VAL A 118 -16.78 7.16 6.00
C VAL A 118 -17.57 6.96 4.74
N VAL A 119 -16.87 6.89 3.64
CA VAL A 119 -17.49 6.76 2.34
C VAL A 119 -17.58 5.28 2.00
N ARG A 120 -18.79 4.81 1.78
CA ARG A 120 -18.98 3.44 1.35
C ARG A 120 -19.05 3.43 -0.14
N LEU A 121 -18.07 2.81 -0.74
CA LEU A 121 -17.99 2.75 -2.19
C LEU A 121 -18.80 1.57 -2.69
N ILE A 122 -19.63 1.85 -3.68
CA ILE A 122 -20.46 0.82 -4.28
C ILE A 122 -19.71 0.26 -5.47
N PRO A 123 -19.49 -1.05 -5.54
CA PRO A 123 -18.82 -1.60 -6.70
C PRO A 123 -19.58 -1.27 -7.98
N GLU A 124 -18.85 -1.05 -9.03
CA GLU A 124 -19.45 -0.79 -10.34
C GLU A 124 -20.34 -1.95 -10.72
N ARG A 125 -21.54 -1.67 -11.19
CA ARG A 125 -22.48 -2.71 -11.57
C ARG A 125 -22.43 -3.04 -13.04
#